data_1179c42abd234e4f7dcbf791c2af4354
#
_entry.id   1179c42abd234e4f7dcbf791c2af4354
#
_cell.length_a   1.000
_cell.length_b   1.000
_cell.length_c   1.000
_cell.angle_alpha   90.00
_cell.angle_beta   90.00
_cell.angle_gamma   90.00
#
_symmetry.space_group_name_H-M   'P 1'
#
loop_
_entity.id
_entity.type
_entity.pdbx_description
1 polymer ?
#
loop_
_entity_poly.entity_id
_entity_poly.type
_entity_poly.pdbx_seq_one_letter_code
_entity_poly.pdbx_strand_id
1 'polypeptide(L)'
;MYRYWLFAVLIIMSATVAAQEKYPTKTIEPLYDISFTDAERDSLKSNIEGFQKEYQALHQYKFDNSVGMSLKFDPRPKGFQMPKDNTPGDWPLPKNIALPANREDLAFYPVHKLAALIKSRKLTSTELTSLYISRIKKYSDTLQCVISLLEERAMRDAKKADEEISKGKYKGPLHGIPYGVKDLLAVEGTKTTWGAAPFKDQTIDKTAEVVKRLESAGAVLICKFTMGALAMGDIWYGGVTKNPWNMKQGSSGSSAGSASGTAAGLVAFAIGTETLGSIVSPSTRCGTSGLRPTYGAVSTDGAMTLSWSMDKIGPICRSALDCGLVLQAISNVPVHYPDAKDFKKLKVAFLKTAFEATYPTKANDEAALKIIRDMGIEPVAVELPSGIPVSAIRIMLSAEAGAAFDELTRANIDDQLTDQRKGAWPNTFRASRFIPAVEYINASRARTQLIEEYHKKLGEYDVIISPSFANGQLLTTNLTGHPCLVVPNGFNDQGSPTSISFLGKLYGEGALVAFAKAYQEASEWDEKVPPLFAK
;
A
#
# COMPACT_ATOMS: atom_id res chain seq x y z
N MET A 1 5.71 -84.94 45.03
CA MET A 1 5.84 -83.63 45.67
C MET A 1 6.93 -82.86 44.97
N TYR A 2 6.56 -82.02 43.98
CA TYR A 2 7.53 -81.22 43.21
C TYR A 2 7.39 -79.75 43.61
N ARG A 3 8.49 -79.17 44.10
CA ARG A 3 8.63 -77.72 44.39
C ARG A 3 9.08 -77.03 43.12
N TYR A 4 8.26 -76.16 42.61
CA TYR A 4 8.62 -75.24 41.52
C TYR A 4 9.24 -73.98 42.12
N TRP A 5 10.45 -73.64 41.72
CA TRP A 5 11.09 -72.36 41.94
C TRP A 5 10.79 -71.46 40.77
N LEU A 6 10.02 -70.38 40.99
CA LEU A 6 9.85 -69.30 40.08
C LEU A 6 10.99 -68.29 40.25
N PHE A 7 11.86 -68.20 39.28
CA PHE A 7 12.78 -67.06 39.16
C PHE A 7 12.02 -65.89 38.49
N ALA A 8 11.71 -64.81 39.24
CA ALA A 8 11.26 -63.55 38.72
C ALA A 8 12.50 -62.78 38.29
N VAL A 9 12.70 -62.65 36.99
CA VAL A 9 13.69 -61.73 36.41
C VAL A 9 13.04 -60.32 36.36
N LEU A 10 13.44 -59.45 37.26
CA LEU A 10 13.12 -58.05 37.26
C LEU A 10 13.99 -57.37 36.16
N ILE A 11 13.38 -57.13 34.99
CA ILE A 11 14.01 -56.25 33.99
C ILE A 11 13.78 -54.81 34.46
N ILE A 12 14.82 -54.22 35.05
CA ILE A 12 14.86 -52.76 35.31
C ILE A 12 15.14 -52.08 33.97
N MET A 13 14.07 -51.65 33.28
CA MET A 13 14.22 -50.67 32.22
C MET A 13 14.62 -49.32 32.84
N SER A 14 15.90 -49.05 32.89
CA SER A 14 16.41 -47.71 33.12
C SER A 14 16.07 -46.85 31.90
N ALA A 15 14.89 -46.23 31.90
CA ALA A 15 14.59 -45.12 31.00
C ALA A 15 15.52 -43.98 31.41
N THR A 16 16.65 -43.83 30.74
CA THR A 16 17.41 -42.58 30.75
C THR A 16 16.52 -41.52 30.12
N VAL A 17 15.81 -40.79 30.96
CA VAL A 17 15.24 -39.50 30.55
C VAL A 17 16.45 -38.66 30.21
N ALA A 18 16.80 -38.58 28.94
CA ALA A 18 17.78 -37.62 28.46
C ALA A 18 17.27 -36.23 28.93
N ALA A 19 18.03 -35.60 29.82
CA ALA A 19 17.71 -34.25 30.26
C ALA A 19 17.55 -33.39 28.99
N GLN A 20 16.36 -32.86 28.77
CA GLN A 20 16.06 -32.04 27.60
C GLN A 20 17.03 -30.86 27.62
N GLU A 21 17.86 -30.76 26.60
CA GLU A 21 18.86 -29.69 26.49
C GLU A 21 18.15 -28.35 26.55
N LYS A 22 18.53 -27.51 27.53
CA LYS A 22 17.87 -26.20 27.74
C LYS A 22 17.94 -25.30 26.52
N TYR A 23 19.01 -25.43 25.72
CA TYR A 23 19.23 -24.71 24.47
C TYR A 23 19.61 -25.69 23.36
N PRO A 24 18.66 -26.27 22.62
CA PRO A 24 18.90 -27.32 21.63
C PRO A 24 19.48 -26.73 20.31
N THR A 25 20.69 -26.16 20.39
CA THR A 25 21.36 -25.50 19.25
C THR A 25 21.52 -26.46 18.08
N LYS A 26 21.92 -27.71 18.32
CA LYS A 26 22.07 -28.74 17.29
C LYS A 26 20.80 -28.98 16.47
N THR A 27 19.63 -28.81 17.09
CA THR A 27 18.33 -28.98 16.39
C THR A 27 17.99 -27.83 15.47
N ILE A 28 18.44 -26.60 15.80
CA ILE A 28 18.12 -25.38 15.02
C ILE A 28 19.20 -25.00 14.02
N GLU A 29 20.44 -25.52 14.15
CA GLU A 29 21.55 -25.24 13.23
C GLU A 29 21.18 -25.45 11.74
N PRO A 30 20.52 -26.56 11.34
CA PRO A 30 20.12 -26.76 9.94
C PRO A 30 19.14 -25.72 9.42
N LEU A 31 18.33 -25.09 10.28
CA LEU A 31 17.43 -24.01 9.90
C LEU A 31 18.20 -22.77 9.39
N TYR A 32 19.39 -22.57 9.94
CA TYR A 32 20.23 -21.39 9.66
C TYR A 32 21.40 -21.70 8.70
N ASP A 33 21.43 -22.91 8.13
CA ASP A 33 22.51 -23.38 7.25
C ASP A 33 23.91 -23.24 7.89
N ILE A 34 24.01 -23.66 9.16
CA ILE A 34 25.24 -23.64 9.95
C ILE A 34 25.45 -25.00 10.62
N SER A 35 26.69 -25.29 11.02
CA SER A 35 27.03 -26.48 11.76
C SER A 35 28.20 -26.19 12.71
N PHE A 36 28.09 -26.64 13.94
CA PHE A 36 29.11 -26.52 14.99
C PHE A 36 29.56 -27.87 15.47
N THR A 37 30.77 -27.95 16.00
CA THR A 37 31.26 -29.08 16.78
C THR A 37 30.64 -29.07 18.18
N ASP A 38 30.70 -30.21 18.90
CA ASP A 38 30.18 -30.28 20.27
C ASP A 38 30.93 -29.32 21.21
N ALA A 39 32.24 -29.14 21.03
CA ALA A 39 33.05 -28.18 21.81
C ALA A 39 32.61 -26.71 21.55
N GLU A 40 32.28 -26.36 20.32
CA GLU A 40 31.75 -25.02 19.97
C GLU A 40 30.37 -24.81 20.59
N ARG A 41 29.49 -25.82 20.54
CA ARG A 41 28.18 -25.76 21.22
C ARG A 41 28.30 -25.53 22.71
N ASP A 42 29.24 -26.24 23.39
CA ASP A 42 29.49 -26.04 24.82
C ASP A 42 29.97 -24.60 25.11
N SER A 43 30.83 -24.07 24.27
CA SER A 43 31.32 -22.69 24.39
C SER A 43 30.22 -21.64 24.22
N LEU A 44 29.22 -21.90 23.37
CA LEU A 44 28.11 -20.95 23.08
C LEU A 44 27.09 -20.85 24.25
N LYS A 45 26.99 -21.82 25.14
CA LYS A 45 25.92 -21.89 26.18
C LYS A 45 25.81 -20.60 26.99
N SER A 46 26.95 -20.11 27.51
CA SER A 46 26.96 -18.88 28.32
C SER A 46 26.54 -17.63 27.56
N ASN A 47 26.89 -17.53 26.25
CA ASN A 47 26.49 -16.42 25.39
C ASN A 47 24.98 -16.45 25.14
N ILE A 48 24.41 -17.63 24.87
CA ILE A 48 22.97 -17.78 24.65
C ILE A 48 22.18 -17.44 25.91
N GLU A 49 22.68 -17.81 27.10
CA GLU A 49 22.09 -17.40 28.37
C GLU A 49 22.14 -15.87 28.59
N GLY A 50 23.23 -15.23 28.15
CA GLY A 50 23.37 -13.78 28.14
C GLY A 50 22.32 -13.13 27.24
N PHE A 51 22.22 -13.56 25.99
CA PHE A 51 21.23 -13.07 25.04
C PHE A 51 19.78 -13.24 25.54
N GLN A 52 19.47 -14.39 26.18
CA GLN A 52 18.14 -14.60 26.75
C GLN A 52 17.81 -13.53 27.82
N LYS A 53 18.75 -13.16 28.68
CA LYS A 53 18.55 -12.10 29.68
C LYS A 53 18.36 -10.75 29.02
N GLU A 54 19.13 -10.45 27.98
CA GLU A 54 19.00 -9.20 27.19
C GLU A 54 17.63 -9.12 26.49
N TYR A 55 17.16 -10.22 25.88
CA TYR A 55 15.82 -10.27 25.28
C TYR A 55 14.73 -10.06 26.33
N GLN A 56 14.86 -10.69 27.51
CA GLN A 56 13.91 -10.49 28.61
C GLN A 56 13.88 -9.03 29.07
N ALA A 57 15.03 -8.37 29.16
CA ALA A 57 15.12 -6.95 29.50
C ALA A 57 14.45 -6.07 28.43
N LEU A 58 14.73 -6.31 27.14
CA LEU A 58 14.07 -5.59 26.02
C LEU A 58 12.55 -5.80 26.02
N HIS A 59 12.07 -6.99 26.36
CA HIS A 59 10.63 -7.30 26.41
C HIS A 59 9.88 -6.60 27.56
N GLN A 60 10.59 -5.98 28.52
CA GLN A 60 9.95 -5.11 29.52
C GLN A 60 9.52 -3.76 28.91
N TYR A 61 10.15 -3.34 27.82
CA TYR A 61 9.75 -2.12 27.11
C TYR A 61 8.60 -2.43 26.17
N LYS A 62 7.58 -1.56 26.23
CA LYS A 62 6.48 -1.54 25.27
C LYS A 62 6.75 -0.42 24.28
N PHE A 63 6.97 -0.78 23.04
CA PHE A 63 7.14 0.18 21.97
C PHE A 63 5.79 0.49 21.35
N ASP A 64 5.39 1.76 21.34
CA ASP A 64 4.30 2.20 20.49
C ASP A 64 4.66 1.93 19.02
N ASN A 65 3.67 1.55 18.19
CA ASN A 65 3.89 1.24 16.77
C ASN A 65 4.50 2.42 16.00
N SER A 66 4.31 3.65 16.45
CA SER A 66 4.89 4.87 15.85
C SER A 66 6.40 5.03 16.09
N VAL A 67 6.99 4.27 17.02
CA VAL A 67 8.44 4.34 17.32
C VAL A 67 9.22 3.62 16.22
N GLY A 68 9.88 4.41 15.36
CA GLY A 68 10.68 3.89 14.25
C GLY A 68 12.07 3.40 14.68
N MET A 69 12.71 2.65 13.80
CA MET A 69 14.12 2.28 13.94
C MET A 69 15.03 3.51 13.79
N SER A 70 16.16 3.53 14.50
CA SER A 70 17.22 4.53 14.31
C SER A 70 17.91 4.44 12.94
N LEU A 71 17.92 3.23 12.33
CA LEU A 71 18.40 3.02 10.97
C LEU A 71 17.25 3.31 9.98
N LYS A 72 17.41 4.35 9.16
CA LYS A 72 16.43 4.76 8.15
C LYS A 72 16.86 4.26 6.77
N PHE A 73 15.91 3.70 6.05
CA PHE A 73 16.11 3.34 4.66
C PHE A 73 16.18 4.59 3.77
N ASP A 74 17.17 4.64 2.89
CA ASP A 74 17.28 5.65 1.84
C ASP A 74 17.24 4.94 0.47
N PRO A 75 16.25 5.24 -0.40
CA PRO A 75 16.12 4.61 -1.71
C PRO A 75 17.12 5.17 -2.74
N ARG A 76 17.81 6.28 -2.41
CA ARG A 76 18.71 6.96 -3.34
C ARG A 76 20.03 6.21 -3.51
N PRO A 77 20.43 5.86 -4.74
CA PRO A 77 21.73 5.26 -5.00
C PRO A 77 22.85 6.25 -4.72
N LYS A 78 24.09 5.75 -4.61
CA LYS A 78 25.25 6.59 -4.39
C LYS A 78 25.36 7.67 -5.47
N GLY A 79 25.51 8.92 -5.05
CA GLY A 79 25.63 10.06 -5.96
C GLY A 79 24.32 10.55 -6.59
N PHE A 80 23.17 10.04 -6.13
CA PHE A 80 21.86 10.50 -6.60
C PHE A 80 21.70 12.01 -6.40
N GLN A 81 21.20 12.67 -7.43
CA GLN A 81 20.87 14.10 -7.38
C GLN A 81 19.36 14.27 -7.43
N MET A 82 18.81 15.02 -6.48
CA MET A 82 17.39 15.39 -6.51
C MET A 82 17.09 16.16 -7.81
N PRO A 83 15.89 15.99 -8.38
CA PRO A 83 15.44 16.82 -9.48
C PRO A 83 15.63 18.31 -9.17
N LYS A 84 16.22 19.06 -10.11
CA LYS A 84 16.56 20.48 -9.90
C LYS A 84 15.35 21.39 -9.89
N ASP A 85 14.27 20.98 -10.56
CA ASP A 85 13.04 21.75 -10.61
C ASP A 85 12.20 21.46 -9.37
N ASN A 86 12.21 22.41 -8.44
CA ASN A 86 11.47 22.37 -7.18
C ASN A 86 10.18 23.21 -7.24
N THR A 87 9.76 23.66 -8.41
CA THR A 87 8.49 24.39 -8.55
C THR A 87 7.33 23.38 -8.56
N PRO A 88 6.31 23.60 -7.71
CA PRO A 88 5.08 22.82 -7.83
C PRO A 88 4.49 22.94 -9.22
N GLY A 89 4.11 21.83 -9.83
CA GLY A 89 3.49 21.84 -11.17
C GLY A 89 2.20 22.63 -11.20
N ASP A 90 1.95 23.35 -12.30
CA ASP A 90 0.64 23.93 -12.58
C ASP A 90 -0.25 22.84 -13.21
N TRP A 91 -1.09 22.25 -12.40
CA TRP A 91 -1.94 21.13 -12.80
C TRP A 91 -3.13 21.63 -13.63
N PRO A 92 -3.37 21.08 -14.82
CA PRO A 92 -4.41 21.58 -15.70
C PRO A 92 -5.80 21.31 -15.14
N LEU A 93 -6.56 22.37 -14.88
CA LEU A 93 -7.99 22.28 -14.61
C LEU A 93 -8.78 22.63 -15.87
N PRO A 94 -9.82 21.85 -16.20
CA PRO A 94 -10.64 22.11 -17.37
C PRO A 94 -11.39 23.44 -17.22
N LYS A 95 -11.53 24.17 -18.34
CA LYS A 95 -12.31 25.40 -18.42
C LYS A 95 -13.74 25.07 -18.85
N ASN A 96 -14.72 25.86 -18.39
CA ASN A 96 -16.12 25.80 -18.85
C ASN A 96 -16.85 24.45 -18.64
N ILE A 97 -16.54 23.71 -17.55
CA ILE A 97 -17.28 22.51 -17.18
C ILE A 97 -18.75 22.89 -16.88
N ALA A 98 -19.68 22.15 -17.46
CA ALA A 98 -21.11 22.22 -17.14
C ALA A 98 -21.44 21.20 -16.02
N LEU A 99 -22.46 21.54 -15.22
CA LEU A 99 -23.05 20.56 -14.32
C LEU A 99 -23.78 19.47 -15.11
N PRO A 100 -23.74 18.21 -14.72
CA PRO A 100 -24.51 17.16 -15.37
C PRO A 100 -26.02 17.38 -15.15
N ALA A 101 -26.84 16.90 -16.09
CA ALA A 101 -28.27 16.92 -15.95
C ALA A 101 -28.75 16.10 -14.75
N ASN A 102 -28.17 14.92 -14.54
CA ASN A 102 -28.37 14.13 -13.35
C ASN A 102 -27.26 14.44 -12.33
N ARG A 103 -27.62 14.97 -11.16
CA ARG A 103 -26.66 15.32 -10.10
C ARG A 103 -25.92 14.13 -9.51
N GLU A 104 -26.50 12.92 -9.56
CA GLU A 104 -25.85 11.70 -9.13
C GLU A 104 -24.57 11.39 -9.93
N ASP A 105 -24.48 11.83 -11.19
CA ASP A 105 -23.30 11.62 -12.04
C ASP A 105 -22.05 12.33 -11.49
N LEU A 106 -22.21 13.38 -10.67
CA LEU A 106 -21.11 14.05 -9.97
C LEU A 106 -20.30 13.09 -9.09
N ALA A 107 -20.93 12.02 -8.60
CA ALA A 107 -20.25 11.00 -7.80
C ALA A 107 -19.07 10.32 -8.54
N PHE A 108 -19.10 10.34 -9.86
CA PHE A 108 -18.10 9.72 -10.72
C PHE A 108 -17.22 10.74 -11.46
N TYR A 109 -17.43 12.03 -11.21
CA TYR A 109 -16.56 13.05 -11.78
C TYR A 109 -15.17 12.98 -11.15
N PRO A 110 -14.09 13.00 -11.95
CA PRO A 110 -12.73 13.08 -11.40
C PRO A 110 -12.52 14.41 -10.66
N VAL A 111 -11.57 14.42 -9.72
CA VAL A 111 -11.30 15.57 -8.84
C VAL A 111 -11.07 16.86 -9.62
N HIS A 112 -10.31 16.83 -10.72
CA HIS A 112 -10.02 18.03 -11.51
C HIS A 112 -11.29 18.67 -12.13
N LYS A 113 -12.30 17.86 -12.52
CA LYS A 113 -13.60 18.37 -13.00
C LYS A 113 -14.42 18.96 -11.83
N LEU A 114 -14.46 18.26 -10.68
CA LEU A 114 -15.13 18.76 -9.47
C LEU A 114 -14.49 20.07 -8.97
N ALA A 115 -13.17 20.15 -8.96
CA ALA A 115 -12.41 21.34 -8.59
C ALA A 115 -12.75 22.55 -9.49
N ALA A 116 -12.89 22.33 -10.80
CA ALA A 116 -13.28 23.38 -11.74
C ALA A 116 -14.71 23.88 -11.47
N LEU A 117 -15.66 22.99 -11.15
CA LEU A 117 -17.03 23.35 -10.77
C LEU A 117 -17.08 24.15 -9.46
N ILE A 118 -16.34 23.74 -8.44
CA ILE A 118 -16.25 24.45 -7.15
C ILE A 118 -15.57 25.80 -7.32
N LYS A 119 -14.43 25.87 -8.02
CA LYS A 119 -13.71 27.12 -8.29
C LYS A 119 -14.59 28.13 -9.03
N SER A 120 -15.42 27.67 -9.98
CA SER A 120 -16.36 28.51 -10.72
C SER A 120 -17.67 28.76 -9.98
N ARG A 121 -17.84 28.28 -8.76
CA ARG A 121 -19.05 28.38 -7.91
C ARG A 121 -20.32 27.81 -8.57
N LYS A 122 -20.17 26.88 -9.50
CA LYS A 122 -21.29 26.12 -10.10
C LYS A 122 -21.76 24.98 -9.21
N LEU A 123 -20.89 24.52 -8.30
CA LEU A 123 -21.14 23.50 -7.31
C LEU A 123 -20.56 23.95 -5.98
N THR A 124 -21.27 23.77 -4.87
CA THR A 124 -20.75 24.01 -3.53
C THR A 124 -20.13 22.76 -2.93
N SER A 125 -19.17 22.95 -2.01
CA SER A 125 -18.61 21.87 -1.23
C SER A 125 -19.68 21.15 -0.39
N THR A 126 -20.63 21.94 0.16
CA THR A 126 -21.75 21.41 0.95
C THR A 126 -22.65 20.49 0.12
N GLU A 127 -23.02 20.86 -1.12
CA GLU A 127 -23.81 20.01 -2.02
C GLU A 127 -23.06 18.72 -2.36
N LEU A 128 -21.79 18.82 -2.74
CA LEU A 128 -20.97 17.67 -3.10
C LEU A 128 -20.75 16.72 -1.90
N THR A 129 -20.49 17.27 -0.71
CA THR A 129 -20.32 16.50 0.53
C THR A 129 -21.61 15.75 0.89
N SER A 130 -22.77 16.42 0.78
CA SER A 130 -24.08 15.83 1.03
C SER A 130 -24.36 14.66 0.07
N LEU A 131 -24.01 14.80 -1.22
CA LEU A 131 -24.12 13.73 -2.20
C LEU A 131 -23.32 12.50 -1.77
N TYR A 132 -22.03 12.66 -1.44
CA TYR A 132 -21.20 11.53 -1.03
C TYR A 132 -21.66 10.90 0.29
N ILE A 133 -22.09 11.69 1.28
CA ILE A 133 -22.66 11.17 2.53
C ILE A 133 -23.89 10.30 2.26
N SER A 134 -24.81 10.76 1.40
CA SER A 134 -26.00 9.98 1.04
C SER A 134 -25.63 8.66 0.36
N ARG A 135 -24.62 8.67 -0.53
CA ARG A 135 -24.13 7.46 -1.19
C ARG A 135 -23.42 6.50 -0.23
N ILE A 136 -22.64 7.02 0.73
CA ILE A 136 -22.02 6.19 1.78
C ILE A 136 -23.13 5.48 2.58
N LYS A 137 -24.15 6.21 3.04
CA LYS A 137 -25.28 5.64 3.77
C LYS A 137 -26.05 4.57 2.97
N LYS A 138 -26.15 4.75 1.65
CA LYS A 138 -26.85 3.81 0.75
C LYS A 138 -26.04 2.55 0.45
N TYR A 139 -24.72 2.64 0.30
CA TYR A 139 -23.92 1.56 -0.30
C TYR A 139 -22.82 0.98 0.59
N SER A 140 -22.46 1.64 1.72
CA SER A 140 -21.33 1.19 2.54
C SER A 140 -21.48 -0.21 3.10
N ASP A 141 -22.68 -0.56 3.56
CA ASP A 141 -22.98 -1.89 4.13
C ASP A 141 -22.94 -2.98 3.07
N THR A 142 -23.42 -2.68 1.85
CA THR A 142 -23.34 -3.59 0.71
C THR A 142 -21.88 -3.89 0.32
N LEU A 143 -21.03 -2.88 0.34
CA LEU A 143 -19.60 -2.99 -0.01
C LEU A 143 -18.73 -3.43 1.17
N GLN A 144 -19.23 -3.30 2.40
CA GLN A 144 -18.44 -3.49 3.63
C GLN A 144 -17.13 -2.69 3.59
N CYS A 145 -17.21 -1.41 3.21
CA CYS A 145 -16.03 -0.62 2.89
C CYS A 145 -15.76 0.57 3.83
N VAL A 146 -16.69 0.94 4.73
CA VAL A 146 -16.54 2.08 5.64
C VAL A 146 -16.53 1.60 7.09
N ILE A 147 -15.56 2.10 7.87
CA ILE A 147 -15.47 1.88 9.33
C ILE A 147 -16.16 3.02 10.08
N SER A 148 -15.89 4.27 9.70
CA SER A 148 -16.42 5.45 10.36
C SER A 148 -16.86 6.48 9.33
N LEU A 149 -18.12 6.90 9.40
CA LEU A 149 -18.65 8.07 8.69
C LEU A 149 -18.53 9.29 9.61
N LEU A 150 -17.91 10.37 9.13
CA LEU A 150 -17.61 11.59 9.89
C LEU A 150 -18.53 12.74 9.46
N GLU A 151 -19.84 12.50 9.40
CA GLU A 151 -20.84 13.36 8.79
C GLU A 151 -20.85 14.79 9.36
N GLU A 152 -20.92 14.95 10.68
CA GLU A 152 -20.97 16.28 11.33
C GLU A 152 -19.71 17.09 11.04
N ARG A 153 -18.53 16.45 11.13
CA ARG A 153 -17.25 17.05 10.78
C ARG A 153 -17.22 17.47 9.31
N ALA A 154 -17.59 16.56 8.41
CA ALA A 154 -17.58 16.78 6.97
C ALA A 154 -18.48 17.95 6.58
N MET A 155 -19.70 18.02 7.10
CA MET A 155 -20.64 19.11 6.81
C MET A 155 -20.17 20.44 7.37
N ARG A 156 -19.57 20.48 8.56
CA ARG A 156 -18.96 21.69 9.11
C ARG A 156 -17.81 22.20 8.24
N ASP A 157 -16.90 21.29 7.85
CA ASP A 157 -15.71 21.64 7.07
C ASP A 157 -16.08 22.01 5.62
N ALA A 158 -17.11 21.40 5.03
CA ALA A 158 -17.66 21.79 3.73
C ALA A 158 -18.26 23.19 3.73
N LYS A 159 -19.07 23.54 4.75
CA LYS A 159 -19.63 24.89 4.91
C LYS A 159 -18.51 25.94 5.04
N LYS A 160 -17.47 25.63 5.83
CA LYS A 160 -16.29 26.50 5.97
C LYS A 160 -15.60 26.71 4.61
N ALA A 161 -15.43 25.65 3.81
CA ALA A 161 -14.85 25.75 2.47
C ALA A 161 -15.69 26.66 1.56
N ASP A 162 -17.02 26.51 1.56
CA ASP A 162 -17.93 27.39 0.79
C ASP A 162 -17.82 28.87 1.21
N GLU A 163 -17.74 29.14 2.52
CA GLU A 163 -17.54 30.50 3.04
C GLU A 163 -16.19 31.09 2.60
N GLU A 164 -15.11 30.33 2.70
CA GLU A 164 -13.76 30.77 2.29
C GLU A 164 -13.74 31.08 0.78
N ILE A 165 -14.30 30.19 -0.06
CA ILE A 165 -14.36 30.34 -1.52
C ILE A 165 -15.24 31.54 -1.91
N SER A 166 -16.39 31.75 -1.24
CA SER A 166 -17.27 32.89 -1.51
C SER A 166 -16.58 34.23 -1.26
N LYS A 167 -15.66 34.28 -0.28
CA LYS A 167 -14.84 35.45 0.06
C LYS A 167 -13.55 35.55 -0.79
N GLY A 168 -13.40 34.74 -1.84
CA GLY A 168 -12.23 34.75 -2.72
C GLY A 168 -10.99 34.00 -2.18
N LYS A 169 -11.10 33.30 -1.06
CA LYS A 169 -10.00 32.56 -0.46
C LYS A 169 -9.98 31.11 -0.99
N TYR A 170 -9.58 30.94 -2.24
CA TYR A 170 -9.45 29.61 -2.85
C TYR A 170 -8.05 29.05 -2.63
N LYS A 171 -7.94 27.89 -1.94
CA LYS A 171 -6.65 27.28 -1.53
C LYS A 171 -6.02 26.40 -2.61
N GLY A 172 -6.77 26.03 -3.65
CA GLY A 172 -6.29 25.16 -4.71
C GLY A 172 -7.27 24.04 -5.09
N PRO A 173 -6.87 23.11 -5.97
CA PRO A 173 -7.77 22.12 -6.57
C PRO A 173 -8.49 21.19 -5.57
N LEU A 174 -7.96 21.00 -4.38
CA LEU A 174 -8.58 20.14 -3.36
C LEU A 174 -9.51 20.90 -2.42
N HIS A 175 -9.62 22.25 -2.53
CA HIS A 175 -10.45 23.04 -1.64
C HIS A 175 -11.93 22.70 -1.80
N GLY A 176 -12.53 22.18 -0.74
CA GLY A 176 -13.92 21.75 -0.69
C GLY A 176 -14.18 20.37 -1.30
N ILE A 177 -13.15 19.60 -1.64
CA ILE A 177 -13.29 18.26 -2.22
C ILE A 177 -13.38 17.18 -1.12
N PRO A 178 -14.47 16.38 -1.10
CA PRO A 178 -14.64 15.29 -0.12
C PRO A 178 -13.75 14.09 -0.40
N TYR A 179 -13.10 13.56 0.64
CA TYR A 179 -12.23 12.39 0.55
C TYR A 179 -12.36 11.44 1.75
N GLY A 180 -11.82 10.24 1.60
CA GLY A 180 -11.72 9.27 2.68
C GLY A 180 -10.29 8.77 2.89
N VAL A 181 -10.02 8.22 4.07
CA VAL A 181 -8.70 7.67 4.41
C VAL A 181 -8.79 6.22 4.84
N LYS A 182 -7.76 5.44 4.51
CA LYS A 182 -7.58 4.08 5.03
C LYS A 182 -7.46 4.10 6.56
N ASP A 183 -8.10 3.16 7.23
CA ASP A 183 -8.25 3.17 8.69
C ASP A 183 -6.97 2.83 9.50
N LEU A 184 -5.82 2.84 8.87
CA LEU A 184 -4.54 2.86 9.57
C LEU A 184 -4.00 4.29 9.78
N LEU A 185 -4.60 5.29 9.14
CA LEU A 185 -4.27 6.69 9.32
C LEU A 185 -5.02 7.24 10.54
N ALA A 186 -4.30 7.67 11.54
CA ALA A 186 -4.89 8.23 12.74
C ALA A 186 -5.58 9.56 12.43
N VAL A 187 -6.75 9.76 13.03
CA VAL A 187 -7.51 11.01 13.02
C VAL A 187 -8.03 11.22 14.44
N GLU A 188 -7.55 12.24 15.09
CA GLU A 188 -7.88 12.57 16.47
C GLU A 188 -9.41 12.66 16.68
N GLY A 189 -9.88 12.10 17.80
CA GLY A 189 -11.30 12.02 18.12
C GLY A 189 -12.08 10.94 17.36
N THR A 190 -11.40 10.08 16.58
CA THR A 190 -12.04 8.97 15.85
C THR A 190 -11.38 7.63 16.18
N LYS A 191 -12.11 6.54 15.94
CA LYS A 191 -11.51 5.21 16.01
C LYS A 191 -10.47 5.03 14.89
N THR A 192 -9.38 4.32 15.20
CA THR A 192 -8.34 3.92 14.25
C THR A 192 -8.03 2.46 14.52
N THR A 193 -8.74 1.57 13.82
CA THR A 193 -8.88 0.16 14.21
C THR A 193 -7.88 -0.78 13.54
N TRP A 194 -7.12 -0.28 12.56
CA TRP A 194 -6.20 -1.07 11.73
C TRP A 194 -6.87 -2.29 11.06
N GLY A 195 -8.21 -2.29 10.96
CA GLY A 195 -9.01 -3.39 10.44
C GLY A 195 -8.98 -4.66 11.30
N ALA A 196 -8.39 -4.64 12.48
CA ALA A 196 -8.10 -5.81 13.30
C ALA A 196 -8.95 -5.85 14.59
N ALA A 197 -9.51 -7.01 14.92
CA ALA A 197 -10.42 -7.18 16.07
C ALA A 197 -9.80 -6.71 17.40
N PRO A 198 -8.52 -6.97 17.74
CA PRO A 198 -7.92 -6.48 18.96
C PRO A 198 -7.93 -4.95 19.11
N PHE A 199 -7.99 -4.22 18.00
CA PHE A 199 -7.94 -2.76 17.95
C PHE A 199 -9.25 -2.09 17.55
N LYS A 200 -10.37 -2.83 17.47
CA LYS A 200 -11.66 -2.32 16.98
C LYS A 200 -12.20 -1.10 17.73
N ASP A 201 -11.78 -0.88 18.96
CA ASP A 201 -12.19 0.24 19.80
C ASP A 201 -11.05 1.23 20.07
N GLN A 202 -9.89 1.05 19.41
CA GLN A 202 -8.73 1.91 19.58
C GLN A 202 -9.00 3.32 19.08
N THR A 203 -8.63 4.30 19.90
CA THR A 203 -8.47 5.71 19.51
C THR A 203 -6.99 6.09 19.65
N ILE A 204 -6.51 6.93 18.74
CA ILE A 204 -5.14 7.45 18.78
C ILE A 204 -5.23 8.96 18.87
N ASP A 205 -4.64 9.52 19.92
CA ASP A 205 -4.68 10.95 20.21
C ASP A 205 -3.67 11.74 19.34
N LYS A 206 -3.86 11.58 18.04
CA LYS A 206 -3.03 12.16 16.99
C LYS A 206 -3.78 12.19 15.67
N THR A 207 -3.50 13.19 14.84
CA THR A 207 -3.91 13.20 13.42
C THR A 207 -2.68 13.00 12.53
N ALA A 208 -2.77 12.05 11.59
CA ALA A 208 -1.69 11.74 10.66
C ALA A 208 -1.32 12.95 9.80
N GLU A 209 -0.02 13.11 9.52
CA GLU A 209 0.51 14.28 8.78
C GLU A 209 -0.15 14.43 7.41
N VAL A 210 -0.41 13.32 6.70
CA VAL A 210 -1.11 13.35 5.41
C VAL A 210 -2.52 13.94 5.50
N VAL A 211 -3.23 13.69 6.59
CA VAL A 211 -4.56 14.25 6.85
C VAL A 211 -4.47 15.75 7.13
N LYS A 212 -3.53 16.19 7.98
CA LYS A 212 -3.29 17.61 8.26
C LYS A 212 -2.98 18.40 7.00
N ARG A 213 -2.19 17.85 6.09
CA ARG A 213 -1.87 18.49 4.80
C ARG A 213 -3.08 18.63 3.90
N LEU A 214 -3.93 17.60 3.83
CA LEU A 214 -5.18 17.66 3.07
C LEU A 214 -6.16 18.68 3.66
N GLU A 215 -6.27 18.75 4.98
CA GLU A 215 -7.06 19.80 5.67
C GLU A 215 -6.51 21.20 5.38
N SER A 216 -5.19 21.37 5.38
CA SER A 216 -4.54 22.64 5.03
C SER A 216 -4.84 23.05 3.58
N ALA A 217 -4.92 22.08 2.65
CA ALA A 217 -5.35 22.28 1.27
C ALA A 217 -6.88 22.54 1.14
N GLY A 218 -7.63 22.43 2.24
CA GLY A 218 -9.08 22.65 2.29
C GLY A 218 -9.91 21.43 1.87
N ALA A 219 -9.34 20.25 1.75
CA ALA A 219 -10.08 19.02 1.46
C ALA A 219 -10.96 18.61 2.66
N VAL A 220 -12.09 17.96 2.39
CA VAL A 220 -13.11 17.60 3.39
C VAL A 220 -13.05 16.11 3.69
N LEU A 221 -12.58 15.74 4.88
CA LEU A 221 -12.55 14.34 5.32
C LEU A 221 -13.96 13.86 5.70
N ILE A 222 -14.48 12.86 4.98
CA ILE A 222 -15.85 12.38 5.19
C ILE A 222 -15.95 10.98 5.81
N CYS A 223 -14.95 10.13 5.65
CA CYS A 223 -14.97 8.77 6.22
C CYS A 223 -13.58 8.16 6.41
N LYS A 224 -13.54 7.11 7.25
CA LYS A 224 -12.43 6.17 7.32
C LYS A 224 -12.85 4.86 6.68
N PHE A 225 -12.08 4.42 5.71
CA PHE A 225 -12.32 3.22 4.92
C PHE A 225 -11.73 1.97 5.56
N THR A 226 -12.38 0.83 5.35
CA THR A 226 -11.88 -0.47 5.75
C THR A 226 -10.52 -0.79 5.11
N MET A 227 -9.81 -1.66 5.76
CA MET A 227 -8.57 -2.22 5.28
C MET A 227 -8.46 -3.68 5.71
N GLY A 228 -7.73 -4.50 4.99
CA GLY A 228 -7.39 -5.81 5.50
C GLY A 228 -6.61 -5.70 6.82
N ALA A 229 -6.96 -6.55 7.77
CA ALA A 229 -6.42 -6.50 9.12
C ALA A 229 -4.88 -6.39 9.12
N LEU A 230 -4.35 -5.40 9.85
CA LEU A 230 -2.92 -5.09 9.94
C LEU A 230 -2.23 -5.00 8.57
N ALA A 231 -2.94 -4.42 7.59
CA ALA A 231 -2.48 -4.19 6.22
C ALA A 231 -2.24 -5.46 5.36
N MET A 232 -3.06 -6.52 5.53
CA MET A 232 -3.05 -7.70 4.65
C MET A 232 -4.43 -8.00 4.07
N GLY A 233 -4.53 -8.06 2.72
CA GLY A 233 -5.75 -8.45 2.01
C GLY A 233 -6.94 -7.53 2.25
N ASP A 234 -8.15 -8.08 2.19
CA ASP A 234 -9.42 -7.36 2.30
C ASP A 234 -10.35 -7.88 3.41
N ILE A 235 -9.84 -8.83 4.23
CA ILE A 235 -10.55 -9.36 5.40
C ILE A 235 -10.25 -8.46 6.59
N TRP A 236 -11.30 -7.97 7.24
CA TRP A 236 -11.23 -7.16 8.45
C TRP A 236 -12.23 -7.68 9.51
N TYR A 237 -12.23 -7.15 10.71
CA TYR A 237 -13.07 -7.67 11.81
C TYR A 237 -14.58 -7.62 11.53
N GLY A 238 -15.03 -6.79 10.58
CA GLY A 238 -16.45 -6.69 10.19
C GLY A 238 -16.81 -7.48 8.93
N GLY A 239 -15.86 -8.20 8.31
CA GLY A 239 -16.12 -9.02 7.12
C GLY A 239 -15.10 -8.89 6.01
N VAL A 240 -15.57 -8.85 4.76
CA VAL A 240 -14.73 -8.76 3.55
C VAL A 240 -15.20 -7.60 2.68
N THR A 241 -14.34 -6.63 2.47
CA THR A 241 -14.64 -5.51 1.57
C THR A 241 -14.82 -6.00 0.14
N LYS A 242 -15.91 -5.58 -0.52
CA LYS A 242 -16.33 -6.11 -1.82
C LYS A 242 -15.74 -5.34 -3.01
N ASN A 243 -15.56 -6.06 -4.12
CA ASN A 243 -15.27 -5.47 -5.42
C ASN A 243 -16.57 -4.90 -6.02
N PRO A 244 -16.67 -3.58 -6.31
CA PRO A 244 -17.90 -2.97 -6.84
C PRO A 244 -18.32 -3.50 -8.23
N TRP A 245 -17.41 -4.07 -8.99
CA TRP A 245 -17.69 -4.66 -10.30
C TRP A 245 -18.19 -6.09 -10.21
N ASN A 246 -17.82 -6.80 -9.14
CA ASN A 246 -18.22 -8.19 -8.90
C ASN A 246 -18.38 -8.44 -7.40
N MET A 247 -19.61 -8.32 -6.91
CA MET A 247 -19.94 -8.43 -5.48
C MET A 247 -19.66 -9.82 -4.86
N LYS A 248 -19.38 -10.83 -5.69
CA LYS A 248 -18.95 -12.16 -5.22
C LYS A 248 -17.48 -12.21 -4.85
N GLN A 249 -16.70 -11.20 -5.25
CA GLN A 249 -15.27 -11.11 -5.00
C GLN A 249 -14.97 -10.05 -3.94
N GLY A 250 -13.87 -10.24 -3.22
CA GLY A 250 -13.27 -9.20 -2.40
C GLY A 250 -12.58 -8.14 -3.26
N SER A 251 -12.38 -6.96 -2.68
CA SER A 251 -11.74 -5.79 -3.33
C SER A 251 -10.24 -5.96 -3.53
N SER A 252 -9.64 -7.05 -3.01
CA SER A 252 -8.21 -7.08 -2.75
C SER A 252 -7.81 -5.99 -1.74
N GLY A 253 -6.51 -5.87 -1.44
CA GLY A 253 -6.09 -4.92 -0.41
C GLY A 253 -4.56 -4.71 -0.37
N SER A 254 -4.12 -4.09 0.70
CA SER A 254 -4.84 -3.81 1.95
C SER A 254 -5.59 -2.47 2.01
N SER A 255 -5.47 -1.59 1.01
CA SER A 255 -6.30 -0.37 0.90
C SER A 255 -7.69 -0.69 0.32
N ALA A 256 -8.35 -1.69 0.93
CA ALA A 256 -9.55 -2.35 0.44
C ALA A 256 -10.72 -1.38 0.25
N GLY A 257 -11.16 -0.73 1.32
CA GLY A 257 -12.25 0.23 1.28
C GLY A 257 -11.91 1.51 0.52
N SER A 258 -10.64 1.95 0.54
CA SER A 258 -10.19 3.12 -0.22
C SER A 258 -10.43 2.93 -1.73
N ALA A 259 -10.05 1.77 -2.29
CA ALA A 259 -10.26 1.49 -3.70
C ALA A 259 -11.74 1.18 -4.02
N SER A 260 -12.39 0.35 -3.21
CA SER A 260 -13.81 0.00 -3.39
C SER A 260 -14.73 1.22 -3.33
N GLY A 261 -14.56 2.07 -2.31
CA GLY A 261 -15.35 3.28 -2.13
C GLY A 261 -15.14 4.32 -3.23
N THR A 262 -13.88 4.53 -3.68
CA THR A 262 -13.56 5.42 -4.80
C THR A 262 -14.19 4.92 -6.09
N ALA A 263 -14.08 3.63 -6.41
CA ALA A 263 -14.68 3.03 -7.61
C ALA A 263 -16.20 3.14 -7.62
N ALA A 264 -16.85 2.95 -6.46
CA ALA A 264 -18.31 3.04 -6.30
C ALA A 264 -18.83 4.48 -6.20
N GLY A 265 -17.98 5.50 -6.28
CA GLY A 265 -18.38 6.91 -6.18
C GLY A 265 -18.90 7.29 -4.80
N LEU A 266 -18.23 6.83 -3.74
CA LEU A 266 -18.54 7.21 -2.35
C LEU A 266 -17.69 8.39 -1.85
N VAL A 267 -16.64 8.72 -2.58
CA VAL A 267 -15.73 9.86 -2.38
C VAL A 267 -15.15 10.30 -3.71
N ALA A 268 -14.64 11.52 -3.77
CA ALA A 268 -13.92 12.00 -4.95
C ALA A 268 -12.54 11.31 -5.10
N PHE A 269 -11.85 11.07 -3.99
CA PHE A 269 -10.60 10.31 -3.92
C PHE A 269 -10.42 9.71 -2.52
N ALA A 270 -9.49 8.78 -2.41
CA ALA A 270 -9.10 8.22 -1.12
C ALA A 270 -7.58 8.17 -0.95
N ILE A 271 -7.14 8.09 0.31
CA ILE A 271 -5.75 7.80 0.66
C ILE A 271 -5.61 6.33 1.03
N GLY A 272 -4.66 5.67 0.38
CA GLY A 272 -4.24 4.31 0.69
C GLY A 272 -2.79 4.25 1.14
N THR A 273 -2.31 3.03 1.43
CA THR A 273 -0.89 2.77 1.75
C THR A 273 -0.41 1.51 1.06
N GLU A 274 0.88 1.47 0.77
CA GLU A 274 1.51 0.28 0.23
C GLU A 274 2.85 -0.03 0.88
N THR A 275 2.93 -1.22 1.43
CA THR A 275 4.20 -1.87 1.78
C THR A 275 4.66 -2.72 0.61
N LEU A 276 3.77 -3.60 0.11
CA LEU A 276 3.97 -4.46 -1.06
C LEU A 276 2.61 -4.74 -1.73
N GLY A 277 2.25 -3.96 -2.74
CA GLY A 277 1.05 -4.15 -3.55
C GLY A 277 -0.25 -3.53 -3.00
N SER A 278 -0.24 -2.90 -1.84
CA SER A 278 -1.46 -2.50 -1.13
C SER A 278 -2.16 -1.22 -1.67
N ILE A 279 -1.60 -0.55 -2.67
CA ILE A 279 -2.27 0.44 -3.53
C ILE A 279 -2.54 -0.19 -4.90
N VAL A 280 -1.51 -0.80 -5.50
CA VAL A 280 -1.58 -1.40 -6.84
C VAL A 280 -2.67 -2.48 -6.93
N SER A 281 -2.71 -3.40 -5.98
CA SER A 281 -3.60 -4.56 -6.02
C SER A 281 -5.10 -4.20 -5.89
N PRO A 282 -5.54 -3.41 -4.89
CA PRO A 282 -6.94 -3.01 -4.80
C PRO A 282 -7.34 -2.03 -5.91
N SER A 283 -6.44 -1.15 -6.38
CA SER A 283 -6.73 -0.28 -7.53
C SER A 283 -6.98 -1.09 -8.79
N THR A 284 -6.16 -2.12 -9.07
CA THR A 284 -6.41 -3.07 -10.16
C THR A 284 -7.78 -3.72 -10.04
N ARG A 285 -8.07 -4.32 -8.88
CA ARG A 285 -9.29 -5.09 -8.65
C ARG A 285 -10.55 -4.24 -8.76
N CYS A 286 -10.49 -2.99 -8.31
CA CYS A 286 -11.63 -2.08 -8.29
C CYS A 286 -11.69 -1.13 -9.51
N GLY A 287 -10.70 -1.15 -10.41
CA GLY A 287 -10.70 -0.31 -11.61
C GLY A 287 -10.47 1.18 -11.30
N THR A 288 -9.59 1.49 -10.34
CA THR A 288 -9.18 2.85 -10.00
C THR A 288 -7.74 3.10 -10.44
N SER A 289 -7.36 4.37 -10.54
CA SER A 289 -5.96 4.78 -10.63
C SER A 289 -5.35 4.86 -9.24
N GLY A 290 -4.17 4.27 -9.04
CA GLY A 290 -3.47 4.30 -7.76
C GLY A 290 -2.01 4.71 -7.92
N LEU A 291 -1.57 5.71 -7.16
CA LEU A 291 -0.19 6.16 -7.18
C LEU A 291 0.52 5.80 -5.87
N ARG A 292 1.43 4.85 -5.96
CA ARG A 292 2.44 4.60 -4.93
C ARG A 292 3.63 5.51 -5.21
N PRO A 293 3.88 6.53 -4.38
CA PRO A 293 4.98 7.45 -4.62
C PRO A 293 6.34 6.86 -4.25
N THR A 294 7.40 7.58 -4.55
CA THR A 294 8.75 7.32 -4.07
C THR A 294 8.75 7.17 -2.55
N TYR A 295 9.47 6.16 -2.04
CA TYR A 295 9.62 5.98 -0.59
C TYR A 295 10.16 7.27 0.07
N GLY A 296 9.48 7.71 1.14
CA GLY A 296 9.83 8.94 1.87
C GLY A 296 9.32 10.24 1.23
N ALA A 297 8.72 10.19 0.03
CA ALA A 297 8.11 11.38 -0.57
C ALA A 297 6.89 11.88 0.22
N VAL A 298 6.17 11.00 0.88
CA VAL A 298 5.05 11.33 1.78
C VAL A 298 5.37 10.87 3.19
N SER A 299 5.08 11.72 4.18
CA SER A 299 5.28 11.38 5.60
C SER A 299 4.37 10.24 6.05
N THR A 300 4.93 9.28 6.77
CA THR A 300 4.19 8.18 7.43
C THR A 300 3.81 8.50 8.87
N ASP A 301 4.08 9.72 9.34
CA ASP A 301 3.76 10.13 10.70
C ASP A 301 2.25 10.05 10.99
N GLY A 302 1.88 9.35 12.06
CA GLY A 302 0.48 9.07 12.43
C GLY A 302 -0.18 7.92 11.64
N ALA A 303 0.57 7.17 10.83
CA ALA A 303 0.12 5.92 10.23
C ALA A 303 0.58 4.71 11.05
N MET A 304 -0.23 3.64 11.10
CA MET A 304 0.23 2.34 11.56
C MET A 304 1.39 1.87 10.71
N THR A 305 2.48 1.48 11.34
CA THR A 305 3.63 0.89 10.64
C THR A 305 3.43 -0.62 10.45
N LEU A 306 3.67 -1.09 9.24
CA LEU A 306 3.87 -2.50 8.93
C LEU A 306 5.35 -2.80 8.66
N SER A 307 6.01 -1.91 7.92
CA SER A 307 7.44 -2.00 7.62
C SER A 307 8.06 -0.61 7.53
N TRP A 308 8.95 -0.29 8.46
CA TRP A 308 9.61 1.02 8.50
C TRP A 308 10.39 1.35 7.23
N SER A 309 10.87 0.32 6.52
CA SER A 309 11.69 0.50 5.32
C SER A 309 10.94 0.34 4.00
N MET A 310 9.62 0.02 4.04
CA MET A 310 8.84 -0.22 2.83
C MET A 310 7.50 0.52 2.76
N ASP A 311 6.97 1.06 3.86
CA ASP A 311 5.66 1.71 3.87
C ASP A 311 5.65 3.03 3.10
N LYS A 312 4.65 3.20 2.25
CA LYS A 312 4.39 4.42 1.46
C LYS A 312 2.91 4.75 1.53
N ILE A 313 2.58 6.05 1.59
CA ILE A 313 1.22 6.56 1.56
C ILE A 313 0.99 7.21 0.19
N GLY A 314 -0.15 6.92 -0.44
CA GLY A 314 -0.45 7.49 -1.75
C GLY A 314 -1.94 7.54 -2.07
N PRO A 315 -2.31 8.32 -3.09
CA PRO A 315 -3.69 8.51 -3.51
C PRO A 315 -4.23 7.32 -4.32
N ILE A 316 -5.54 7.10 -4.18
CA ILE A 316 -6.37 6.22 -5.01
C ILE A 316 -7.51 7.09 -5.55
N CYS A 317 -7.54 7.26 -6.86
CA CYS A 317 -8.41 8.20 -7.56
C CYS A 317 -9.08 7.55 -8.77
N ARG A 318 -9.98 8.27 -9.44
CA ARG A 318 -10.53 7.81 -10.71
C ARG A 318 -9.57 8.03 -11.87
N SER A 319 -8.81 9.13 -11.86
CA SER A 319 -7.85 9.43 -12.92
C SER A 319 -6.42 9.58 -12.43
N ALA A 320 -5.46 9.38 -13.32
CA ALA A 320 -4.03 9.59 -13.07
C ALA A 320 -3.73 11.05 -12.72
N LEU A 321 -4.39 12.00 -13.39
CA LEU A 321 -4.23 13.43 -13.12
C LEU A 321 -4.61 13.76 -11.67
N ASP A 322 -5.70 13.18 -11.18
CA ASP A 322 -6.16 13.38 -9.81
C ASP A 322 -5.16 12.83 -8.78
N CYS A 323 -4.52 11.69 -9.10
CA CYS A 323 -3.45 11.16 -8.26
C CYS A 323 -2.29 12.17 -8.11
N GLY A 324 -1.94 12.86 -9.19
CA GLY A 324 -0.91 13.91 -9.15
C GLY A 324 -1.33 15.12 -8.31
N LEU A 325 -2.56 15.62 -8.49
CA LEU A 325 -3.12 16.71 -7.69
C LEU A 325 -3.10 16.42 -6.20
N VAL A 326 -3.53 15.22 -5.82
CA VAL A 326 -3.53 14.79 -4.42
C VAL A 326 -2.11 14.61 -3.90
N LEU A 327 -1.22 13.96 -4.68
CA LEU A 327 0.16 13.77 -4.27
C LEU A 327 0.88 15.10 -4.01
N GLN A 328 0.68 16.11 -4.85
CA GLN A 328 1.28 17.44 -4.63
C GLN A 328 0.87 18.03 -3.27
N ALA A 329 -0.37 17.84 -2.84
CA ALA A 329 -0.83 18.36 -1.56
C ALA A 329 -0.22 17.62 -0.34
N ILE A 330 0.08 16.32 -0.47
CA ILE A 330 0.55 15.48 0.64
C ILE A 330 2.06 15.24 0.66
N SER A 331 2.77 15.56 -0.43
CA SER A 331 4.20 15.29 -0.59
C SER A 331 5.08 16.21 0.25
N ASN A 332 6.19 15.68 0.77
CA ASN A 332 7.26 16.43 1.43
C ASN A 332 8.17 17.18 0.44
N VAL A 333 8.10 16.79 -0.82
CA VAL A 333 8.90 17.36 -1.91
C VAL A 333 7.95 17.86 -3.01
N PRO A 334 8.31 18.93 -3.72
CA PRO A 334 7.51 19.40 -4.84
C PRO A 334 7.33 18.30 -5.91
N VAL A 335 6.13 18.18 -6.47
CA VAL A 335 5.83 17.28 -7.58
C VAL A 335 5.76 18.13 -8.83
N HIS A 336 6.80 18.03 -9.65
CA HIS A 336 6.85 18.74 -10.92
C HIS A 336 6.00 18.02 -11.96
N TYR A 337 4.96 18.70 -12.47
CA TYR A 337 4.16 18.21 -13.59
C TYR A 337 4.72 18.79 -14.90
N PRO A 338 5.26 17.98 -15.82
CA PRO A 338 5.74 18.48 -17.10
C PRO A 338 4.59 19.03 -17.93
N ASP A 339 4.86 19.98 -18.82
CA ASP A 339 3.86 20.51 -19.74
C ASP A 339 3.20 19.34 -20.48
N ALA A 340 1.86 19.36 -20.57
CA ALA A 340 1.04 18.27 -21.12
C ALA A 340 1.46 17.81 -22.54
N LYS A 341 2.17 18.66 -23.28
CA LYS A 341 2.73 18.35 -24.61
C LYS A 341 4.05 17.57 -24.55
N ASP A 342 4.71 17.52 -23.41
CA ASP A 342 6.06 16.99 -23.27
C ASP A 342 6.13 15.49 -23.01
N PHE A 343 4.97 14.79 -22.79
CA PHE A 343 4.99 13.35 -22.57
C PHE A 343 5.64 12.56 -23.72
N LYS A 344 5.65 13.09 -24.94
CA LYS A 344 6.33 12.50 -26.11
C LYS A 344 7.86 12.59 -26.06
N LYS A 345 8.40 13.46 -25.19
CA LYS A 345 9.84 13.61 -24.99
C LYS A 345 10.38 12.67 -23.91
N LEU A 346 9.50 12.01 -23.17
CA LEU A 346 9.89 11.08 -22.12
C LEU A 346 10.60 9.87 -22.71
N LYS A 347 11.65 9.42 -22.05
CA LYS A 347 12.30 8.14 -22.35
C LYS A 347 11.43 7.02 -21.79
N VAL A 348 10.82 6.26 -22.67
CA VAL A 348 9.87 5.19 -22.31
C VAL A 348 10.45 3.83 -22.63
N ALA A 349 10.34 2.90 -21.68
CA ALA A 349 10.73 1.50 -21.85
C ALA A 349 9.56 0.57 -21.50
N PHE A 350 9.69 -0.71 -21.78
CA PHE A 350 8.80 -1.76 -21.32
C PHE A 350 9.57 -3.01 -20.86
N LEU A 351 9.06 -3.72 -19.87
CA LEU A 351 9.69 -4.94 -19.36
C LEU A 351 9.40 -6.12 -20.29
N LYS A 352 10.34 -6.44 -21.19
CA LYS A 352 10.18 -7.43 -22.26
C LYS A 352 9.73 -8.80 -21.72
N THR A 353 10.52 -9.40 -20.82
CA THR A 353 10.22 -10.72 -20.25
C THR A 353 8.86 -10.77 -19.54
N ALA A 354 8.40 -9.65 -18.94
CA ALA A 354 7.09 -9.57 -18.32
C ALA A 354 5.95 -9.69 -19.34
N PHE A 355 6.08 -9.08 -20.51
CA PHE A 355 5.09 -9.18 -21.60
C PHE A 355 5.19 -10.52 -22.36
N GLU A 356 6.34 -11.17 -22.38
CA GLU A 356 6.51 -12.51 -22.99
C GLU A 356 5.93 -13.64 -22.13
N ALA A 357 5.77 -13.43 -20.82
CA ALA A 357 5.21 -14.41 -19.91
C ALA A 357 3.76 -14.78 -20.28
N THR A 358 3.32 -15.95 -19.82
CA THR A 358 1.93 -16.40 -19.97
C THR A 358 1.15 -16.12 -18.69
N TYR A 359 0.10 -15.32 -18.77
CA TYR A 359 -0.79 -14.97 -17.67
C TYR A 359 -2.17 -14.57 -18.19
N PRO A 360 -3.24 -14.63 -17.36
CA PRO A 360 -4.64 -14.49 -17.84
C PRO A 360 -4.98 -13.15 -18.48
N THR A 361 -4.33 -12.04 -18.08
CA THR A 361 -4.66 -10.68 -18.56
C THR A 361 -3.72 -10.16 -19.64
N LYS A 362 -2.91 -11.03 -20.23
CA LYS A 362 -1.88 -10.67 -21.22
C LYS A 362 -2.44 -9.87 -22.40
N ALA A 363 -3.60 -10.28 -22.92
CA ALA A 363 -4.21 -9.59 -24.07
C ALA A 363 -4.54 -8.12 -23.76
N ASN A 364 -4.98 -7.79 -22.54
CA ASN A 364 -5.26 -6.42 -22.13
C ASN A 364 -3.97 -5.61 -22.02
N ASP A 365 -2.89 -6.22 -21.51
CA ASP A 365 -1.59 -5.53 -21.39
C ASP A 365 -0.95 -5.29 -22.76
N GLU A 366 -1.06 -6.25 -23.69
CA GLU A 366 -0.60 -6.07 -25.08
C GLU A 366 -1.43 -5.00 -25.81
N ALA A 367 -2.75 -4.95 -25.58
CA ALA A 367 -3.60 -3.88 -26.11
C ALA A 367 -3.21 -2.50 -25.55
N ALA A 368 -2.89 -2.40 -24.26
CA ALA A 368 -2.38 -1.18 -23.65
C ALA A 368 -1.05 -0.74 -24.28
N LEU A 369 -0.13 -1.67 -24.50
CA LEU A 369 1.15 -1.36 -25.16
C LEU A 369 0.94 -0.91 -26.62
N LYS A 370 -0.05 -1.49 -27.31
CA LYS A 370 -0.44 -1.05 -28.66
C LYS A 370 -0.97 0.37 -28.66
N ILE A 371 -1.89 0.73 -27.73
CA ILE A 371 -2.41 2.09 -27.60
C ILE A 371 -1.25 3.08 -27.40
N ILE A 372 -0.27 2.75 -26.55
CA ILE A 372 0.90 3.61 -26.32
C ILE A 372 1.71 3.81 -27.60
N ARG A 373 1.90 2.77 -28.42
CA ARG A 373 2.55 2.93 -29.73
C ARG A 373 1.71 3.79 -30.70
N ASP A 374 0.41 3.62 -30.71
CA ASP A 374 -0.50 4.43 -31.55
C ASP A 374 -0.49 5.91 -31.13
N MET A 375 -0.12 6.24 -29.86
CA MET A 375 0.13 7.61 -29.40
C MET A 375 1.45 8.21 -29.97
N GLY A 376 2.22 7.43 -30.72
CA GLY A 376 3.48 7.83 -31.32
C GLY A 376 4.69 7.69 -30.40
N ILE A 377 4.62 6.77 -29.42
CA ILE A 377 5.71 6.43 -28.52
C ILE A 377 6.23 5.03 -28.88
N GLU A 378 7.55 4.91 -29.04
CA GLU A 378 8.22 3.62 -29.29
C GLU A 378 9.00 3.20 -28.02
N PRO A 379 8.41 2.39 -27.13
CA PRO A 379 9.06 1.97 -25.89
C PRO A 379 10.24 1.03 -26.16
N VAL A 380 11.36 1.27 -25.48
CA VAL A 380 12.57 0.42 -25.57
C VAL A 380 12.38 -0.84 -24.72
N ALA A 381 12.74 -2.00 -25.25
CA ALA A 381 12.70 -3.25 -24.49
C ALA A 381 13.81 -3.30 -23.44
N VAL A 382 13.45 -3.54 -22.19
CA VAL A 382 14.40 -3.61 -21.06
C VAL A 382 14.06 -4.78 -20.13
N GLU A 383 14.99 -5.13 -19.23
CA GLU A 383 14.85 -6.17 -18.24
C GLU A 383 15.17 -5.67 -16.85
N LEU A 384 14.52 -6.24 -15.84
CA LEU A 384 14.87 -6.02 -14.43
C LEU A 384 16.31 -6.48 -14.14
N PRO A 385 16.95 -5.97 -13.07
CA PRO A 385 18.23 -6.51 -12.60
C PRO A 385 18.13 -8.02 -12.37
N SER A 386 19.19 -8.73 -12.75
CA SER A 386 19.34 -10.18 -12.57
C SER A 386 20.56 -10.48 -11.69
N GLY A 387 20.65 -11.71 -11.18
CA GLY A 387 21.78 -12.14 -10.34
C GLY A 387 21.66 -11.75 -8.87
N ILE A 388 20.62 -10.99 -8.48
CA ILE A 388 20.32 -10.65 -7.08
C ILE A 388 19.08 -11.44 -6.66
N PRO A 389 19.08 -12.11 -5.51
CA PRO A 389 17.96 -12.93 -5.06
C PRO A 389 16.82 -12.07 -4.48
N VAL A 390 16.13 -11.29 -5.33
CA VAL A 390 15.11 -10.29 -4.94
C VAL A 390 14.02 -10.91 -4.05
N SER A 391 13.59 -12.14 -4.34
CA SER A 391 12.59 -12.84 -3.53
C SER A 391 13.05 -13.11 -2.10
N ALA A 392 14.35 -13.36 -1.89
CA ALA A 392 14.93 -13.57 -0.57
C ALA A 392 14.99 -12.28 0.25
N ILE A 393 15.18 -11.11 -0.40
CA ILE A 393 15.18 -9.81 0.30
C ILE A 393 13.84 -9.54 0.99
N ARG A 394 12.75 -10.18 0.54
CA ARG A 394 11.41 -10.04 1.16
C ARG A 394 11.36 -10.43 2.64
N ILE A 395 12.34 -11.20 3.15
CA ILE A 395 12.42 -11.50 4.59
C ILE A 395 12.46 -10.24 5.46
N MET A 396 12.96 -9.11 4.93
CA MET A 396 12.95 -7.83 5.61
C MET A 396 11.52 -7.40 5.99
N LEU A 397 10.57 -7.52 5.06
CA LEU A 397 9.15 -7.24 5.35
C LEU A 397 8.63 -8.15 6.47
N SER A 398 8.95 -9.45 6.44
CA SER A 398 8.49 -10.38 7.47
C SER A 398 9.07 -10.05 8.85
N ALA A 399 10.36 -9.72 8.92
CA ALA A 399 11.03 -9.35 10.18
C ALA A 399 10.48 -8.04 10.74
N GLU A 400 10.33 -7.01 9.90
CA GLU A 400 9.81 -5.71 10.32
C GLU A 400 8.34 -5.79 10.75
N ALA A 401 7.49 -6.53 10.03
CA ALA A 401 6.09 -6.76 10.40
C ALA A 401 5.98 -7.53 11.72
N GLY A 402 6.81 -8.55 11.92
CA GLY A 402 6.88 -9.29 13.18
C GLY A 402 7.33 -8.43 14.36
N ALA A 403 8.25 -7.49 14.14
CA ALA A 403 8.69 -6.53 15.15
C ALA A 403 7.61 -5.47 15.44
N ALA A 404 6.92 -4.96 14.41
CA ALA A 404 5.86 -3.96 14.56
C ALA A 404 4.68 -4.46 15.39
N PHE A 405 4.43 -5.78 15.39
CA PHE A 405 3.33 -6.43 16.11
C PHE A 405 3.82 -7.53 17.09
N ASP A 406 5.04 -7.39 17.61
CA ASP A 406 5.67 -8.39 18.49
C ASP A 406 4.85 -8.66 19.74
N GLU A 407 4.23 -7.65 20.34
CA GLU A 407 3.41 -7.82 21.53
C GLU A 407 2.17 -8.69 21.26
N LEU A 408 1.55 -8.59 20.09
CA LEU A 408 0.42 -9.46 19.71
C LEU A 408 0.82 -10.93 19.77
N THR A 409 1.98 -11.27 19.22
CA THR A 409 2.49 -12.65 19.20
C THR A 409 2.89 -13.12 20.59
N ARG A 410 3.62 -12.30 21.36
CA ARG A 410 4.09 -12.69 22.71
C ARG A 410 2.96 -12.84 23.72
N ALA A 411 1.89 -12.07 23.57
CA ALA A 411 0.72 -12.12 24.44
C ALA A 411 -0.39 -13.07 23.92
N ASN A 412 -0.17 -13.79 22.81
CA ASN A 412 -1.15 -14.63 22.12
C ASN A 412 -2.44 -13.88 21.71
N ILE A 413 -2.36 -12.55 21.50
CA ILE A 413 -3.48 -11.72 21.05
C ILE A 413 -3.72 -11.92 19.56
N ASP A 414 -2.73 -12.38 18.81
CA ASP A 414 -2.81 -12.72 17.40
C ASP A 414 -3.88 -13.80 17.09
N ASP A 415 -4.27 -14.63 18.08
CA ASP A 415 -5.39 -15.57 17.99
C ASP A 415 -6.76 -14.87 17.83
N GLN A 416 -6.86 -13.58 18.16
CA GLN A 416 -8.08 -12.78 17.98
C GLN A 416 -8.21 -12.17 16.58
N LEU A 417 -7.19 -12.29 15.72
CA LEU A 417 -7.28 -11.84 14.34
C LEU A 417 -8.27 -12.69 13.55
N THR A 418 -9.08 -12.05 12.71
CA THR A 418 -10.16 -12.70 11.96
C THR A 418 -9.65 -13.77 10.99
N ASP A 419 -8.50 -13.53 10.34
CA ASP A 419 -7.90 -14.47 9.39
C ASP A 419 -6.80 -15.29 10.08
N GLN A 420 -7.07 -16.60 10.29
CA GLN A 420 -6.15 -17.57 10.91
C GLN A 420 -5.55 -18.56 9.91
N ARG A 421 -5.76 -18.34 8.59
CA ARG A 421 -5.21 -19.24 7.56
C ARG A 421 -3.68 -19.26 7.61
N LYS A 422 -3.08 -20.36 7.13
CA LYS A 422 -1.62 -20.58 7.14
C LYS A 422 -0.81 -19.39 6.55
N GLY A 423 -1.34 -18.70 5.55
CA GLY A 423 -0.70 -17.54 4.93
C GLY A 423 -1.06 -16.19 5.56
N ALA A 424 -1.83 -16.15 6.65
CA ALA A 424 -2.21 -14.92 7.33
C ALA A 424 -1.17 -14.44 8.35
N TRP A 425 -1.39 -13.24 8.89
CA TRP A 425 -0.46 -12.59 9.83
C TRP A 425 -0.10 -13.40 11.07
N PRO A 426 -1.03 -14.09 11.77
CA PRO A 426 -0.64 -14.82 12.99
C PRO A 426 0.53 -15.76 12.75
N ASN A 427 0.44 -16.58 11.71
CA ASN A 427 1.52 -17.51 11.36
C ASN A 427 2.79 -16.81 10.85
N THR A 428 2.63 -15.74 10.09
CA THR A 428 3.76 -14.94 9.58
C THR A 428 4.53 -14.26 10.71
N PHE A 429 3.84 -13.68 11.69
CA PHE A 429 4.47 -13.06 12.87
C PHE A 429 5.21 -14.08 13.73
N ARG A 430 4.61 -15.26 13.99
CA ARG A 430 5.28 -16.35 14.70
C ARG A 430 6.55 -16.79 13.96
N ALA A 431 6.46 -17.01 12.64
CA ALA A 431 7.60 -17.44 11.82
C ALA A 431 8.71 -16.38 11.74
N SER A 432 8.38 -15.09 11.76
CA SER A 432 9.36 -14.00 11.66
C SER A 432 10.36 -14.00 12.83
N ARG A 433 9.98 -14.56 13.98
CA ARG A 433 10.86 -14.67 15.14
C ARG A 433 12.04 -15.64 14.95
N PHE A 434 12.00 -16.43 13.89
CA PHE A 434 13.08 -17.33 13.47
C PHE A 434 13.96 -16.74 12.36
N ILE A 435 13.85 -15.45 12.07
CA ILE A 435 14.75 -14.74 11.15
C ILE A 435 15.92 -14.19 11.98
N PRO A 436 17.16 -14.70 11.83
CA PRO A 436 18.29 -14.15 12.53
C PRO A 436 18.61 -12.72 12.07
N ALA A 437 19.11 -11.88 12.98
CA ALA A 437 19.55 -10.53 12.64
C ALA A 437 20.60 -10.51 11.52
N VAL A 438 21.46 -11.52 11.45
CA VAL A 438 22.47 -11.67 10.37
C VAL A 438 21.80 -11.74 9.01
N GLU A 439 20.72 -12.51 8.86
CA GLU A 439 20.01 -12.66 7.59
C GLU A 439 19.24 -11.39 7.21
N TYR A 440 18.68 -10.66 8.18
CA TYR A 440 18.09 -9.35 7.94
C TYR A 440 19.14 -8.35 7.43
N ILE A 441 20.34 -8.31 8.04
CA ILE A 441 21.44 -7.44 7.63
C ILE A 441 21.93 -7.83 6.23
N ASN A 442 22.09 -9.12 5.93
CA ASN A 442 22.48 -9.58 4.60
C ASN A 442 21.43 -9.25 3.54
N ALA A 443 20.15 -9.40 3.84
CA ALA A 443 19.06 -8.96 2.96
C ALA A 443 19.12 -7.45 2.70
N SER A 444 19.41 -6.64 3.73
CA SER A 444 19.58 -5.18 3.58
C SER A 444 20.79 -4.84 2.69
N ARG A 445 21.91 -5.56 2.80
CA ARG A 445 23.09 -5.41 1.92
C ARG A 445 22.77 -5.79 0.47
N ALA A 446 22.05 -6.89 0.26
CA ALA A 446 21.58 -7.31 -1.06
C ALA A 446 20.61 -6.27 -1.66
N ARG A 447 19.77 -5.65 -0.83
CA ARG A 447 18.90 -4.54 -1.24
C ARG A 447 19.70 -3.32 -1.73
N THR A 448 20.81 -2.98 -1.10
CA THR A 448 21.71 -1.91 -1.59
C THR A 448 22.21 -2.22 -2.99
N GLN A 449 22.69 -3.44 -3.24
CA GLN A 449 23.11 -3.85 -4.58
C GLN A 449 21.95 -3.80 -5.59
N LEU A 450 20.75 -4.19 -5.18
CA LEU A 450 19.55 -4.11 -6.03
C LEU A 450 19.25 -2.66 -6.44
N ILE A 451 19.36 -1.70 -5.54
CA ILE A 451 19.15 -0.27 -5.80
C ILE A 451 20.16 0.23 -6.84
N GLU A 452 21.44 -0.07 -6.65
CA GLU A 452 22.51 0.35 -7.56
C GLU A 452 22.34 -0.26 -8.97
N GLU A 453 22.06 -1.57 -9.04
CA GLU A 453 21.86 -2.24 -10.33
C GLU A 453 20.55 -1.78 -11.03
N TYR A 454 19.48 -1.52 -10.28
CA TYR A 454 18.25 -0.95 -10.83
C TYR A 454 18.54 0.44 -11.43
N HIS A 455 19.20 1.30 -10.70
CA HIS A 455 19.54 2.63 -11.16
C HIS A 455 20.45 2.61 -12.40
N LYS A 456 21.50 1.79 -12.37
CA LYS A 456 22.43 1.63 -13.49
C LYS A 456 21.73 1.15 -14.77
N LYS A 457 20.80 0.20 -14.64
CA LYS A 457 20.15 -0.45 -15.78
C LYS A 457 18.94 0.30 -16.30
N LEU A 458 18.18 0.93 -15.42
CA LEU A 458 16.84 1.47 -15.69
C LEU A 458 16.70 2.96 -15.38
N GLY A 459 17.67 3.57 -14.68
CA GLY A 459 17.60 4.93 -14.19
C GLY A 459 17.55 6.02 -15.28
N GLU A 460 17.84 5.69 -16.54
CA GLU A 460 17.71 6.65 -17.64
C GLU A 460 16.25 6.83 -18.14
N TYR A 461 15.37 5.83 -17.91
CA TYR A 461 14.00 5.85 -18.41
C TYR A 461 13.08 6.60 -17.45
N ASP A 462 12.27 7.51 -17.98
CA ASP A 462 11.30 8.28 -17.22
C ASP A 462 10.07 7.45 -16.87
N VAL A 463 9.68 6.53 -17.76
CA VAL A 463 8.56 5.62 -17.61
C VAL A 463 8.95 4.22 -18.09
N ILE A 464 8.65 3.21 -17.27
CA ILE A 464 8.82 1.80 -17.64
C ILE A 464 7.44 1.13 -17.55
N ILE A 465 6.94 0.64 -18.68
CA ILE A 465 5.64 -0.03 -18.80
C ILE A 465 5.78 -1.48 -18.36
N SER A 466 4.87 -1.95 -17.53
CA SER A 466 4.88 -3.35 -17.07
C SER A 466 3.46 -3.85 -16.80
N PRO A 467 3.17 -5.12 -17.08
CA PRO A 467 2.05 -5.81 -16.45
C PRO A 467 2.13 -5.68 -14.93
N SER A 468 1.00 -5.43 -14.25
CA SER A 468 1.01 -5.03 -12.84
C SER A 468 1.56 -6.10 -11.90
N PHE A 469 1.44 -7.39 -12.25
CA PHE A 469 1.81 -8.52 -11.36
C PHE A 469 2.79 -9.52 -11.99
N ALA A 470 3.31 -9.25 -13.19
CA ALA A 470 4.25 -10.16 -13.86
C ALA A 470 5.70 -9.86 -13.48
N ASN A 471 6.56 -10.89 -13.59
CA ASN A 471 8.03 -10.82 -13.55
C ASN A 471 8.65 -10.14 -12.30
N GLY A 472 7.96 -10.13 -11.15
CA GLY A 472 8.54 -9.64 -9.89
C GLY A 472 8.77 -8.13 -9.80
N GLN A 473 8.30 -7.33 -10.78
CA GLN A 473 8.50 -5.86 -10.78
C GLN A 473 7.92 -5.20 -9.53
N LEU A 474 6.76 -5.69 -9.06
CA LEU A 474 6.08 -5.14 -7.88
C LEU A 474 6.95 -5.26 -6.62
N LEU A 475 7.57 -6.42 -6.39
CA LEU A 475 8.50 -6.62 -5.28
C LEU A 475 9.77 -5.78 -5.47
N THR A 476 10.37 -5.82 -6.66
CA THR A 476 11.59 -5.07 -6.99
C THR A 476 11.42 -3.58 -6.70
N THR A 477 10.36 -2.95 -7.24
CA THR A 477 10.14 -1.51 -7.10
C THR A 477 9.72 -1.10 -5.68
N ASN A 478 9.05 -1.99 -4.92
CA ASN A 478 8.79 -1.75 -3.50
C ASN A 478 10.07 -1.82 -2.66
N LEU A 479 10.98 -2.75 -2.96
CA LEU A 479 12.29 -2.86 -2.28
C LEU A 479 13.23 -1.69 -2.64
N THR A 480 13.23 -1.24 -3.88
CA THR A 480 14.08 -0.12 -4.31
C THR A 480 13.47 1.25 -4.05
N GLY A 481 12.22 1.32 -3.60
CA GLY A 481 11.55 2.56 -3.26
C GLY A 481 11.05 3.39 -4.44
N HIS A 482 11.02 2.83 -5.67
CA HIS A 482 10.58 3.53 -6.87
C HIS A 482 9.07 3.73 -6.93
N PRO A 483 8.59 4.84 -7.52
CA PRO A 483 7.17 5.10 -7.68
C PRO A 483 6.52 4.18 -8.73
N CYS A 484 5.22 3.96 -8.56
CA CYS A 484 4.40 3.20 -9.50
C CYS A 484 3.02 3.84 -9.61
N LEU A 485 2.57 4.10 -10.83
CA LEU A 485 1.21 4.52 -11.12
C LEU A 485 0.51 3.39 -11.87
N VAL A 486 -0.51 2.80 -11.24
CA VAL A 486 -1.37 1.77 -11.83
C VAL A 486 -2.64 2.41 -12.36
N VAL A 487 -3.05 2.02 -13.58
CA VAL A 487 -4.28 2.51 -14.22
C VAL A 487 -5.06 1.36 -14.86
N PRO A 488 -6.39 1.45 -14.98
CA PRO A 488 -7.20 0.45 -15.68
C PRO A 488 -6.78 0.28 -17.14
N ASN A 489 -6.85 -0.96 -17.64
CA ASN A 489 -6.57 -1.28 -19.05
C ASN A 489 -7.54 -2.30 -19.67
N GLY A 490 -8.67 -2.56 -19.01
CA GLY A 490 -9.69 -3.47 -19.50
C GLY A 490 -10.37 -4.27 -18.40
N PHE A 491 -10.97 -5.38 -18.81
CA PHE A 491 -11.66 -6.33 -17.93
C PHE A 491 -11.22 -7.75 -18.26
N ASN A 492 -11.23 -8.62 -17.27
CA ASN A 492 -11.04 -10.05 -17.45
C ASN A 492 -12.37 -10.75 -17.80
N ASP A 493 -12.31 -12.05 -18.09
CA ASP A 493 -13.47 -12.88 -18.47
C ASP A 493 -14.55 -12.97 -17.38
N GLN A 494 -14.23 -12.60 -16.14
CA GLN A 494 -15.17 -12.58 -15.02
C GLN A 494 -15.79 -11.18 -14.79
N GLY A 495 -15.53 -10.23 -15.69
CA GLY A 495 -16.02 -8.85 -15.58
C GLY A 495 -15.34 -8.01 -14.50
N SER A 496 -14.21 -8.46 -13.97
CA SER A 496 -13.41 -7.66 -13.04
C SER A 496 -12.37 -6.84 -13.79
N PRO A 497 -12.11 -5.59 -13.36
CA PRO A 497 -11.09 -4.76 -13.99
C PRO A 497 -9.69 -5.38 -13.97
N THR A 498 -8.88 -4.99 -14.94
CA THR A 498 -7.46 -5.27 -15.06
C THR A 498 -6.68 -3.96 -15.13
N SER A 499 -5.35 -4.01 -15.03
CA SER A 499 -4.54 -2.79 -15.02
C SER A 499 -3.18 -2.99 -15.64
N ILE A 500 -2.61 -1.88 -16.10
CA ILE A 500 -1.21 -1.72 -16.48
C ILE A 500 -0.50 -0.83 -15.47
N SER A 501 0.78 -1.07 -15.21
CA SER A 501 1.61 -0.28 -14.30
C SER A 501 2.67 0.50 -15.05
N PHE A 502 2.84 1.76 -14.65
CA PHE A 502 3.91 2.65 -15.08
C PHE A 502 4.86 2.87 -13.90
N LEU A 503 6.11 2.45 -14.04
CA LEU A 503 7.16 2.59 -13.05
C LEU A 503 8.00 3.82 -13.40
N GLY A 504 8.38 4.62 -12.41
CA GLY A 504 9.09 5.88 -12.62
C GLY A 504 10.47 5.94 -11.98
N LYS A 505 11.21 6.98 -12.29
CA LYS A 505 12.39 7.39 -11.55
C LYS A 505 12.01 7.81 -10.13
N LEU A 506 12.94 7.71 -9.19
CA LEU A 506 12.76 8.29 -7.86
C LEU A 506 12.44 9.79 -7.99
N TYR A 507 11.35 10.22 -7.37
CA TYR A 507 10.83 11.60 -7.43
C TYR A 507 10.38 12.05 -8.83
N GLY A 508 10.09 11.09 -9.73
CA GLY A 508 9.63 11.33 -11.10
C GLY A 508 8.12 11.17 -11.29
N GLU A 509 7.33 11.29 -10.23
CA GLU A 509 5.88 11.03 -10.25
C GLU A 509 5.13 11.92 -11.24
N GLY A 510 5.58 13.16 -11.44
CA GLY A 510 4.95 14.08 -12.41
C GLY A 510 5.01 13.56 -13.85
N ALA A 511 6.13 12.96 -14.24
CA ALA A 511 6.26 12.33 -15.55
C ALA A 511 5.34 11.11 -15.71
N LEU A 512 5.23 10.29 -14.65
CA LEU A 512 4.27 9.17 -14.63
C LEU A 512 2.84 9.65 -14.81
N VAL A 513 2.45 10.71 -14.09
CA VAL A 513 1.09 11.28 -14.18
C VAL A 513 0.81 11.84 -15.57
N ALA A 514 1.75 12.57 -16.17
CA ALA A 514 1.59 13.12 -17.52
C ALA A 514 1.45 12.01 -18.57
N PHE A 515 2.26 10.97 -18.49
CA PHE A 515 2.20 9.81 -19.37
C PHE A 515 0.89 9.03 -19.19
N ALA A 516 0.51 8.72 -17.96
CA ALA A 516 -0.70 7.95 -17.65
C ALA A 516 -1.97 8.72 -18.03
N LYS A 517 -2.00 10.04 -17.83
CA LYS A 517 -3.09 10.90 -18.31
C LYS A 517 -3.28 10.79 -19.81
N ALA A 518 -2.19 10.90 -20.59
CA ALA A 518 -2.25 10.77 -22.04
C ALA A 518 -2.74 9.37 -22.47
N TYR A 519 -2.31 8.31 -21.78
CA TYR A 519 -2.81 6.95 -21.99
C TYR A 519 -4.31 6.84 -21.68
N GLN A 520 -4.79 7.42 -20.59
CA GLN A 520 -6.21 7.40 -20.22
C GLN A 520 -7.08 8.14 -21.24
N GLU A 521 -6.63 9.29 -21.74
CA GLU A 521 -7.32 10.04 -22.81
C GLU A 521 -7.40 9.24 -24.13
N ALA A 522 -6.47 8.31 -24.37
CA ALA A 522 -6.48 7.45 -25.56
C ALA A 522 -7.27 6.15 -25.38
N SER A 523 -7.48 5.70 -24.13
CA SER A 523 -8.07 4.39 -23.81
C SER A 523 -9.48 4.46 -23.21
N GLU A 524 -9.80 5.55 -22.49
CA GLU A 524 -11.08 5.81 -21.80
C GLU A 524 -11.51 4.73 -20.78
N TRP A 525 -10.57 3.90 -20.28
CA TRP A 525 -10.89 2.84 -19.32
C TRP A 525 -11.25 3.39 -17.94
N ASP A 526 -10.74 4.55 -17.56
CA ASP A 526 -11.04 5.25 -16.30
C ASP A 526 -12.42 5.92 -16.28
N GLU A 527 -13.06 6.11 -17.44
CA GLU A 527 -14.44 6.62 -17.55
C GLU A 527 -15.49 5.55 -17.21
N LYS A 528 -15.12 4.27 -17.15
CA LYS A 528 -16.04 3.19 -16.81
C LYS A 528 -16.45 3.27 -15.33
N VAL A 529 -17.71 2.96 -15.06
CA VAL A 529 -18.30 2.95 -13.71
C VAL A 529 -18.98 1.62 -13.41
N PRO A 530 -18.91 1.13 -12.16
CA PRO A 530 -19.54 -0.13 -11.80
C PRO A 530 -21.08 -0.03 -11.95
N PRO A 531 -21.74 -0.90 -12.72
CA PRO A 531 -23.15 -0.73 -13.11
C PRO A 531 -24.13 -0.65 -11.94
N LEU A 532 -23.87 -1.36 -10.85
CA LEU A 532 -24.73 -1.34 -9.67
C LEU A 532 -24.77 0.03 -8.97
N PHE A 533 -23.72 0.83 -9.12
CA PHE A 533 -23.51 2.10 -8.42
C PHE A 533 -23.72 3.31 -9.33
N ALA A 534 -23.94 3.09 -10.62
CA ALA A 534 -24.19 4.14 -11.61
C ALA A 534 -25.63 4.71 -11.56
N LYS A 535 -26.53 4.14 -10.71
CA LYS A 535 -27.96 4.51 -10.63
C LYS A 535 -28.27 5.29 -9.38
#